data_8c767875106f1ad2255f754ef5e7b02b
#
_entry.id   8c767875106f1ad2255f754ef5e7b02b
#
_cell.length_a   1.000
_cell.length_b   1.000
_cell.length_c   1.000
_cell.angle_alpha   90.00
_cell.angle_beta   90.00
_cell.angle_gamma   90.00
#
_symmetry.space_group_name_H-M   'P 1'
#
loop_
_entity.id
_entity.type
_entity.pdbx_description
1 polymer ?
#
loop_
_entity_poly.entity_id
_entity_poly.type
_entity_poly.pdbx_seq_one_letter_code
_entity_poly.pdbx_strand_id
1 'polypeptide(L)'
;MGLRVIGPSKLDISSLSAAYRVNSMYCLAGGEQAEIRSDGRISAPYSTSEGYMMIPLEYALKNSGAAVKNYTKYSDSCDFTVGSSDYSVYYGEHFLMSGKHEYSDKYYCELRSGTVYVSASLFARITGLSATFTKSPSGVVFSAYSGFSSMPEHCLEMVSSLPDKRSTAEAYVALTFDDGPSGALTERLLDGLMERGARATFFLCDYRISSFSSVMSRYAAEGHEVANHSATHSQLPSLKGDSLSLEIDSTNISIAELSGTSPTLLRPPGGAYNDNVLKALSDRGMSCIMWSVDPMDWKHLNTKKVVNNIVSTVSDGDIILLHDLYSTSVDAALEVIDILTEQGYAFVTVSELAHIKGYELSPGSVYYSFK
;
A
#
# COMPACT_ATOMS: atom_id res chain seq x y z
N MET A 1 -55.20 -14.12 -0.17
CA MET A 1 -54.55 -12.81 -0.04
C MET A 1 -53.05 -13.04 -0.03
N GLY A 2 -52.41 -12.81 -1.19
CA GLY A 2 -50.98 -13.03 -1.35
C GLY A 2 -50.22 -11.85 -0.80
N LEU A 3 -49.29 -12.07 0.12
CA LEU A 3 -48.28 -11.11 0.50
C LEU A 3 -47.36 -10.85 -0.70
N ARG A 4 -47.48 -9.66 -1.30
CA ARG A 4 -46.44 -9.14 -2.17
C ARG A 4 -45.24 -8.77 -1.29
N VAL A 5 -44.17 -9.54 -1.37
CA VAL A 5 -42.85 -9.13 -0.93
C VAL A 5 -42.45 -8.02 -1.90
N ILE A 6 -42.49 -6.79 -1.43
CA ILE A 6 -41.88 -5.65 -2.14
C ILE A 6 -40.36 -5.85 -1.92
N GLY A 7 -39.71 -6.40 -2.94
CA GLY A 7 -38.23 -6.38 -2.98
C GLY A 7 -37.72 -4.94 -2.88
N PRO A 8 -36.53 -4.70 -2.33
CA PRO A 8 -36.00 -3.36 -2.22
C PRO A 8 -35.99 -2.74 -3.61
N SER A 9 -36.67 -1.60 -3.75
CA SER A 9 -36.56 -0.76 -4.93
C SER A 9 -35.08 -0.51 -5.19
N LYS A 10 -34.61 -0.67 -6.43
CA LYS A 10 -33.24 -0.28 -6.81
C LYS A 10 -33.02 1.11 -6.24
N LEU A 11 -32.08 1.22 -5.28
CA LEU A 11 -31.69 2.54 -4.77
C LEU A 11 -31.17 3.35 -5.96
N ASP A 12 -31.60 4.57 -6.03
CA ASP A 12 -31.07 5.53 -7.01
C ASP A 12 -29.62 5.85 -6.57
N ILE A 13 -28.66 5.31 -7.32
CA ILE A 13 -27.22 5.49 -7.07
C ILE A 13 -26.85 6.97 -7.10
N SER A 14 -27.62 7.80 -7.80
CA SER A 14 -27.43 9.26 -7.84
C SER A 14 -27.60 9.95 -6.46
N SER A 15 -28.20 9.28 -5.47
CA SER A 15 -28.33 9.78 -4.11
C SER A 15 -27.08 9.56 -3.24
N LEU A 16 -26.10 8.80 -3.71
CA LEU A 16 -24.87 8.50 -2.99
C LEU A 16 -23.83 9.59 -3.21
N SER A 17 -23.21 10.07 -2.14
CA SER A 17 -22.20 11.12 -2.22
C SER A 17 -20.85 10.60 -2.71
N ALA A 18 -20.36 9.49 -2.17
CA ALA A 18 -19.12 8.86 -2.64
C ALA A 18 -18.91 7.45 -2.06
N ALA A 19 -18.20 6.58 -2.79
CA ALA A 19 -17.67 5.31 -2.27
C ALA A 19 -16.17 5.21 -2.56
N TYR A 20 -15.42 4.71 -1.58
CA TYR A 20 -13.97 4.54 -1.64
C TYR A 20 -13.60 3.11 -1.25
N ARG A 21 -12.64 2.54 -1.94
CA ARG A 21 -12.03 1.25 -1.63
C ARG A 21 -10.56 1.43 -1.26
N VAL A 22 -10.10 0.75 -0.21
CA VAL A 22 -8.67 0.73 0.17
C VAL A 22 -7.85 0.21 -1.02
N ASN A 23 -6.75 0.87 -1.31
CA ASN A 23 -5.84 0.59 -2.43
C ASN A 23 -6.47 0.73 -3.84
N SER A 24 -7.65 1.34 -3.97
CA SER A 24 -8.20 1.71 -5.27
C SER A 24 -7.83 3.15 -5.62
N MET A 25 -7.38 3.37 -6.85
CA MET A 25 -7.19 4.72 -7.39
C MET A 25 -8.47 5.35 -7.92
N TYR A 26 -9.58 4.63 -7.82
CA TYR A 26 -10.89 5.06 -8.27
C TYR A 26 -11.86 5.12 -7.10
N CYS A 27 -12.80 6.04 -7.19
CA CYS A 27 -13.97 6.11 -6.32
C CYS A 27 -15.23 6.15 -7.16
N LEU A 28 -16.38 5.95 -6.53
CA LEU A 28 -17.66 6.36 -7.10
C LEU A 28 -18.00 7.75 -6.55
N ALA A 29 -18.20 8.71 -7.43
CA ALA A 29 -18.64 10.06 -7.09
C ALA A 29 -19.91 10.37 -7.90
N GLY A 30 -21.03 10.65 -7.21
CA GLY A 30 -22.32 10.87 -7.89
C GLY A 30 -22.80 9.68 -8.76
N GLY A 31 -22.36 8.46 -8.47
CA GLY A 31 -22.69 7.24 -9.21
C GLY A 31 -21.76 6.93 -10.40
N GLU A 32 -20.81 7.81 -10.71
CA GLU A 32 -19.81 7.60 -11.77
C GLU A 32 -18.45 7.25 -11.17
N GLN A 33 -17.71 6.39 -11.87
CA GLN A 33 -16.33 6.05 -11.50
C GLN A 33 -15.40 7.20 -11.89
N ALA A 34 -14.62 7.69 -10.93
CA ALA A 34 -13.65 8.76 -11.13
C ALA A 34 -12.29 8.37 -10.53
N GLU A 35 -11.21 8.80 -11.18
CA GLU A 35 -9.85 8.61 -10.67
C GLU A 35 -9.55 9.59 -9.53
N ILE A 36 -8.99 9.09 -8.44
CA ILE A 36 -8.66 9.91 -7.26
C ILE A 36 -7.32 10.61 -7.50
N ARG A 37 -7.33 11.93 -7.65
CA ARG A 37 -6.12 12.74 -7.82
C ARG A 37 -6.08 13.89 -6.83
N SER A 38 -4.93 14.08 -6.18
CA SER A 38 -4.61 15.27 -5.39
C SER A 38 -3.34 15.92 -5.94
N ASP A 39 -3.38 17.22 -6.20
CA ASP A 39 -2.26 17.97 -6.81
C ASP A 39 -1.70 17.32 -8.09
N GLY A 40 -2.58 16.73 -8.92
CA GLY A 40 -2.21 16.04 -10.17
C GLY A 40 -1.66 14.62 -9.98
N ARG A 41 -1.48 14.16 -8.74
CA ARG A 41 -0.99 12.82 -8.39
C ARG A 41 -2.15 11.89 -8.01
N ILE A 42 -1.97 10.61 -8.25
CA ILE A 42 -2.90 9.58 -7.80
C ILE A 42 -2.77 9.43 -6.28
N SER A 43 -3.91 9.41 -5.57
CA SER A 43 -3.97 9.39 -4.10
C SER A 43 -4.97 8.35 -3.63
N ALA A 44 -4.53 7.09 -3.50
CA ALA A 44 -5.40 5.99 -3.09
C ALA A 44 -5.76 6.05 -1.60
N PRO A 45 -6.99 5.71 -1.20
CA PRO A 45 -7.35 5.45 0.20
C PRO A 45 -6.56 4.25 0.76
N TYR A 46 -6.23 4.30 2.04
CA TYR A 46 -5.48 3.25 2.73
C TYR A 46 -5.98 3.03 4.16
N SER A 47 -5.51 1.97 4.81
CA SER A 47 -5.76 1.71 6.23
C SER A 47 -4.47 1.85 7.03
N THR A 48 -4.55 2.54 8.18
CA THR A 48 -3.42 2.61 9.13
C THR A 48 -3.30 1.32 9.95
N SER A 49 -2.17 1.12 10.62
CA SER A 49 -1.97 0.03 11.59
C SER A 49 -2.95 0.08 12.76
N GLU A 50 -3.45 1.26 13.10
CA GLU A 50 -4.47 1.48 14.14
C GLU A 50 -5.90 1.23 13.65
N GLY A 51 -6.07 0.89 12.37
CA GLY A 51 -7.36 0.55 11.77
C GLY A 51 -8.16 1.74 11.24
N TYR A 52 -7.57 2.94 11.13
CA TYR A 52 -8.22 4.07 10.45
C TYR A 52 -8.24 3.85 8.94
N MET A 53 -9.40 4.02 8.33
CA MET A 53 -9.48 4.14 6.88
C MET A 53 -9.27 5.61 6.52
N MET A 54 -8.19 5.89 5.80
CA MET A 54 -7.75 7.22 5.41
C MET A 54 -8.17 7.52 3.98
N ILE A 55 -8.71 8.72 3.76
CA ILE A 55 -9.13 9.20 2.42
C ILE A 55 -8.51 10.57 2.13
N PRO A 56 -8.17 10.87 0.87
CA PRO A 56 -7.58 12.16 0.50
C PRO A 56 -8.61 13.28 0.64
N LEU A 57 -8.38 14.19 1.61
CA LEU A 57 -9.34 15.20 2.07
C LEU A 57 -9.80 16.12 0.94
N GLU A 58 -8.88 16.76 0.23
CA GLU A 58 -9.21 17.74 -0.80
C GLU A 58 -10.06 17.15 -1.92
N TYR A 59 -9.65 15.98 -2.40
CA TYR A 59 -10.39 15.26 -3.42
C TYR A 59 -11.79 14.86 -2.92
N ALA A 60 -11.87 14.27 -1.72
CA ALA A 60 -13.12 13.83 -1.15
C ALA A 60 -14.09 14.99 -0.92
N LEU A 61 -13.61 16.15 -0.44
CA LEU A 61 -14.42 17.35 -0.27
C LEU A 61 -14.97 17.85 -1.62
N LYS A 62 -14.15 17.97 -2.65
CA LYS A 62 -14.57 18.41 -4.00
C LYS A 62 -15.64 17.51 -4.62
N ASN A 63 -15.61 16.22 -4.32
CA ASN A 63 -16.48 15.20 -4.93
C ASN A 63 -17.62 14.71 -4.03
N SER A 64 -17.76 15.27 -2.82
CA SER A 64 -18.83 14.91 -1.87
C SER A 64 -20.15 15.65 -2.11
N GLY A 65 -20.17 16.63 -3.01
CA GLY A 65 -21.29 17.57 -3.15
C GLY A 65 -21.35 18.65 -2.06
N ALA A 66 -20.38 18.68 -1.13
CA ALA A 66 -20.28 19.71 -0.11
C ALA A 66 -19.79 21.05 -0.69
N ALA A 67 -20.35 22.15 -0.23
CA ALA A 67 -19.86 23.48 -0.60
C ALA A 67 -18.56 23.78 0.14
N VAL A 68 -17.44 23.58 -0.53
CA VAL A 68 -16.09 23.78 0.04
C VAL A 68 -15.48 25.09 -0.42
N LYS A 69 -14.85 25.83 0.50
CA LYS A 69 -14.15 27.09 0.25
C LYS A 69 -12.87 27.17 1.09
N ASN A 70 -11.98 28.08 0.72
CA ASN A 70 -10.80 28.48 1.53
C ASN A 70 -9.89 27.33 1.93
N TYR A 71 -9.74 26.31 1.07
CA TYR A 71 -8.84 25.19 1.35
C TYR A 71 -7.39 25.66 1.31
N THR A 72 -6.71 25.63 2.46
CA THR A 72 -5.33 26.09 2.63
C THR A 72 -4.52 25.08 3.44
N LYS A 73 -3.40 24.61 2.88
CA LYS A 73 -2.45 23.72 3.57
C LYS A 73 -1.33 24.54 4.21
N TYR A 74 -0.98 24.19 5.44
CA TYR A 74 0.19 24.68 6.19
C TYR A 74 1.16 23.53 6.46
N SER A 75 2.24 23.80 7.15
CA SER A 75 3.26 22.79 7.50
C SER A 75 2.77 21.76 8.52
N ASP A 76 1.82 22.13 9.38
CA ASP A 76 1.33 21.37 10.51
C ASP A 76 -0.20 21.16 10.53
N SER A 77 -0.90 21.81 9.62
CA SER A 77 -2.37 21.85 9.62
C SER A 77 -2.95 22.12 8.23
N CYS A 78 -4.26 21.98 8.13
CA CYS A 78 -5.04 22.38 6.96
C CYS A 78 -6.32 23.05 7.39
N ASP A 79 -6.60 24.24 6.85
CA ASP A 79 -7.82 25.00 7.06
C ASP A 79 -8.74 24.92 5.84
N PHE A 80 -10.04 24.85 6.07
CA PHE A 80 -11.04 24.86 5.02
C PHE A 80 -12.42 25.19 5.57
N THR A 81 -13.32 25.62 4.67
CA THR A 81 -14.72 25.91 5.01
C THR A 81 -15.64 24.91 4.33
N VAL A 82 -16.58 24.31 5.06
CA VAL A 82 -17.64 23.46 4.51
C VAL A 82 -19.00 24.06 4.89
N GLY A 83 -19.77 24.45 3.86
CA GLY A 83 -21.02 25.19 4.08
C GLY A 83 -20.75 26.56 4.71
N SER A 84 -21.18 26.74 5.96
CA SER A 84 -20.97 27.97 6.78
C SER A 84 -19.99 27.74 7.94
N SER A 85 -19.35 26.61 8.04
CA SER A 85 -18.47 26.26 9.16
C SER A 85 -17.00 26.18 8.70
N ASP A 86 -16.15 26.84 9.49
CA ASP A 86 -14.70 26.79 9.31
C ASP A 86 -14.10 25.64 10.13
N TYR A 87 -13.15 24.95 9.56
CA TYR A 87 -12.47 23.80 10.14
C TYR A 87 -10.96 23.96 10.03
N SER A 88 -10.26 23.51 11.08
CA SER A 88 -8.82 23.32 11.07
C SER A 88 -8.51 21.88 11.54
N VAL A 89 -7.75 21.13 10.75
CA VAL A 89 -7.26 19.77 11.10
C VAL A 89 -5.75 19.83 11.25
N TYR A 90 -5.22 19.19 12.28
CA TYR A 90 -3.79 19.19 12.61
C TYR A 90 -3.20 17.81 12.35
N TYR A 91 -2.06 17.76 11.65
CA TYR A 91 -1.45 16.50 11.24
C TYR A 91 -0.87 15.72 12.42
N GLY A 92 -1.13 14.43 12.47
CA GLY A 92 -0.72 13.56 13.58
C GLY A 92 -1.57 13.66 14.83
N GLU A 93 -2.65 14.47 14.81
CA GLU A 93 -3.51 14.72 15.96
C GLU A 93 -4.90 14.09 15.78
N HIS A 94 -5.56 13.85 16.92
CA HIS A 94 -6.92 13.27 16.97
C HIS A 94 -7.97 14.32 17.28
N PHE A 95 -7.82 15.54 16.80
CA PHE A 95 -8.82 16.57 17.04
C PHE A 95 -9.10 17.46 15.83
N LEU A 96 -10.24 18.08 15.88
CA LEU A 96 -10.80 18.99 14.90
C LEU A 96 -11.15 20.31 15.58
N MET A 97 -10.86 21.44 14.94
CA MET A 97 -11.33 22.77 15.33
C MET A 97 -12.51 23.17 14.45
N SER A 98 -13.65 23.49 15.06
CA SER A 98 -14.80 24.10 14.39
C SER A 98 -15.43 25.13 15.32
N GLY A 99 -14.78 26.28 15.48
CA GLY A 99 -15.15 27.30 16.47
C GLY A 99 -15.03 26.87 17.95
N LYS A 100 -15.00 25.55 18.20
CA LYS A 100 -14.73 24.86 19.46
C LYS A 100 -13.81 23.69 19.22
N HIS A 101 -12.96 23.36 20.19
CA HIS A 101 -12.17 22.14 20.17
C HIS A 101 -13.08 20.91 20.27
N GLU A 102 -12.90 19.95 19.37
CA GLU A 102 -13.52 18.64 19.44
C GLU A 102 -12.41 17.59 19.32
N TYR A 103 -12.27 16.74 20.32
CA TYR A 103 -11.30 15.63 20.36
C TYR A 103 -12.05 14.29 20.29
N SER A 104 -11.52 13.35 19.49
CA SER A 104 -12.06 12.00 19.43
C SER A 104 -11.00 11.04 18.87
N ASP A 105 -10.81 9.91 19.52
CA ASP A 105 -9.95 8.80 19.04
C ASP A 105 -10.36 8.26 17.66
N LYS A 106 -11.53 8.65 17.15
CA LYS A 106 -12.01 8.28 15.80
C LYS A 106 -11.57 9.23 14.70
N TYR A 107 -11.01 10.39 15.06
CA TYR A 107 -10.61 11.43 14.12
C TYR A 107 -9.10 11.46 14.03
N TYR A 108 -8.60 11.27 12.82
CA TYR A 108 -7.18 11.33 12.56
C TYR A 108 -6.91 12.05 11.23
N CYS A 109 -5.84 12.83 11.20
CA CYS A 109 -5.41 13.58 10.02
C CYS A 109 -3.89 13.48 9.89
N GLU A 110 -3.40 13.29 8.67
CA GLU A 110 -1.97 13.30 8.39
C GLU A 110 -1.66 13.92 7.03
N LEU A 111 -0.42 14.41 6.88
CA LEU A 111 0.13 14.88 5.63
C LEU A 111 1.13 13.85 5.10
N ARG A 112 0.85 13.28 3.93
CA ARG A 112 1.74 12.36 3.23
C ARG A 112 2.05 12.87 1.84
N SER A 113 3.32 13.02 1.51
CA SER A 113 3.82 13.47 0.19
C SER A 113 3.07 14.67 -0.38
N GLY A 114 2.61 15.57 0.49
CA GLY A 114 1.87 16.78 0.12
C GLY A 114 0.35 16.60 0.03
N THR A 115 -0.18 15.39 0.16
CA THR A 115 -1.62 15.11 0.23
C THR A 115 -2.07 15.03 1.68
N VAL A 116 -3.14 15.77 2.01
CA VAL A 116 -3.78 15.68 3.33
C VAL A 116 -4.76 14.51 3.32
N TYR A 117 -4.55 13.56 4.21
CA TYR A 117 -5.45 12.44 4.46
C TYR A 117 -6.19 12.63 5.78
N VAL A 118 -7.44 12.26 5.80
CA VAL A 118 -8.27 12.24 7.02
C VAL A 118 -8.93 10.89 7.18
N SER A 119 -9.16 10.48 8.43
CA SER A 119 -9.97 9.31 8.67
C SER A 119 -11.38 9.49 8.09
N ALA A 120 -11.95 8.42 7.55
CA ALA A 120 -13.29 8.43 6.98
C ALA A 120 -14.34 8.89 8.01
N SER A 121 -14.13 8.60 9.30
CA SER A 121 -14.96 9.07 10.39
C SER A 121 -14.90 10.60 10.57
N LEU A 122 -13.70 11.20 10.42
CA LEU A 122 -13.53 12.65 10.44
C LEU A 122 -14.22 13.30 9.25
N PHE A 123 -14.04 12.74 8.06
CA PHE A 123 -14.70 13.24 6.84
C PHE A 123 -16.23 13.22 6.96
N ALA A 124 -16.80 12.12 7.48
CA ALA A 124 -18.23 12.02 7.75
C ALA A 124 -18.71 13.11 8.73
N ARG A 125 -17.94 13.37 9.79
CA ARG A 125 -18.22 14.42 10.77
C ARG A 125 -18.22 15.82 10.17
N ILE A 126 -17.21 16.14 9.36
CA ILE A 126 -17.06 17.45 8.70
C ILE A 126 -18.19 17.71 7.71
N THR A 127 -18.56 16.70 6.91
CA THR A 127 -19.55 16.84 5.83
C THR A 127 -20.99 16.62 6.29
N GLY A 128 -21.19 16.03 7.46
CA GLY A 128 -22.52 15.60 7.93
C GLY A 128 -23.05 14.36 7.22
N LEU A 129 -22.22 13.69 6.45
CA LEU A 129 -22.59 12.44 5.75
C LEU A 129 -22.56 11.24 6.69
N SER A 130 -23.39 10.25 6.41
CA SER A 130 -23.26 8.92 7.03
C SER A 130 -22.17 8.12 6.37
N ALA A 131 -21.34 7.40 7.15
CA ALA A 131 -20.29 6.52 6.67
C ALA A 131 -20.64 5.05 6.98
N THR A 132 -20.63 4.21 5.97
CA THR A 132 -20.82 2.76 6.09
C THR A 132 -19.55 2.03 5.63
N PHE A 133 -18.96 1.24 6.53
CA PHE A 133 -17.69 0.55 6.27
C PHE A 133 -17.92 -0.89 5.81
N THR A 134 -17.12 -1.33 4.84
CA THR A 134 -17.03 -2.73 4.40
C THR A 134 -15.69 -3.32 4.84
N LYS A 135 -15.63 -4.66 5.02
CA LYS A 135 -14.41 -5.34 5.50
C LYS A 135 -13.66 -6.07 4.40
N SER A 136 -14.38 -6.65 3.43
CA SER A 136 -13.77 -7.44 2.35
C SER A 136 -14.60 -7.31 1.07
N PRO A 137 -14.17 -6.47 0.13
CA PRO A 137 -13.02 -5.56 0.20
C PRO A 137 -13.22 -4.45 1.24
N SER A 138 -12.11 -3.98 1.82
CA SER A 138 -12.14 -2.88 2.78
C SER A 138 -12.46 -1.56 2.07
N GLY A 139 -13.43 -0.82 2.60
CA GLY A 139 -13.86 0.43 1.99
C GLY A 139 -14.88 1.17 2.82
N VAL A 140 -15.30 2.34 2.32
CA VAL A 140 -16.34 3.18 2.93
C VAL A 140 -17.27 3.75 1.88
N VAL A 141 -18.55 3.80 2.20
CA VAL A 141 -19.58 4.50 1.43
C VAL A 141 -20.10 5.66 2.25
N PHE A 142 -20.05 6.86 1.67
CA PHE A 142 -20.64 8.07 2.25
C PHE A 142 -21.98 8.36 1.59
N SER A 143 -22.98 8.68 2.40
CA SER A 143 -24.32 9.02 1.93
C SER A 143 -24.96 10.12 2.76
N ALA A 144 -25.72 10.98 2.12
CA ALA A 144 -26.59 11.96 2.79
C ALA A 144 -27.80 11.28 3.46
N TYR A 145 -28.09 10.04 3.11
CA TYR A 145 -29.23 9.30 3.64
C TYR A 145 -28.83 8.44 4.82
N SER A 146 -29.32 8.75 6.02
CA SER A 146 -28.98 8.07 7.27
C SER A 146 -29.43 6.60 7.33
N GLY A 147 -30.43 6.18 6.53
CA GLY A 147 -30.90 4.81 6.42
C GLY A 147 -30.00 3.89 5.59
N PHE A 148 -28.95 4.42 4.95
CA PHE A 148 -28.05 3.66 4.09
C PHE A 148 -27.23 2.62 4.85
N SER A 149 -26.92 2.89 6.10
CA SER A 149 -26.23 1.95 7.00
C SER A 149 -26.99 0.64 7.25
N SER A 150 -28.29 0.60 6.95
CA SER A 150 -29.11 -0.63 7.02
C SER A 150 -29.02 -1.50 5.75
N MET A 151 -28.21 -1.15 4.75
CA MET A 151 -28.04 -1.87 3.49
C MET A 151 -26.56 -2.28 3.25
N PRO A 152 -25.97 -3.10 4.12
CA PRO A 152 -24.55 -3.43 4.03
C PRO A 152 -24.18 -4.21 2.74
N GLU A 153 -25.10 -5.00 2.19
CA GLU A 153 -24.87 -5.74 0.93
C GLU A 153 -24.69 -4.79 -0.26
N HIS A 154 -25.50 -3.75 -0.35
CA HIS A 154 -25.41 -2.76 -1.43
C HIS A 154 -24.12 -1.92 -1.30
N CYS A 155 -23.72 -1.56 -0.08
CA CYS A 155 -22.44 -0.89 0.14
C CYS A 155 -21.27 -1.78 -0.27
N LEU A 156 -21.36 -3.08 -0.01
CA LEU A 156 -20.35 -4.05 -0.40
C LEU A 156 -20.27 -4.18 -1.93
N GLU A 157 -21.40 -4.23 -2.62
CA GLU A 157 -21.46 -4.24 -4.09
C GLU A 157 -20.78 -3.01 -4.69
N MET A 158 -21.06 -1.82 -4.15
CA MET A 158 -20.47 -0.58 -4.62
C MET A 158 -18.94 -0.57 -4.43
N VAL A 159 -18.46 -0.92 -3.25
CA VAL A 159 -17.02 -0.99 -2.97
C VAL A 159 -16.36 -2.08 -3.82
N SER A 160 -17.02 -3.22 -4.03
CA SER A 160 -16.53 -4.31 -4.88
C SER A 160 -16.46 -3.95 -6.35
N SER A 161 -17.34 -3.08 -6.83
CA SER A 161 -17.35 -2.61 -8.23
C SER A 161 -16.18 -1.67 -8.55
N LEU A 162 -15.56 -1.06 -7.53
CA LEU A 162 -14.37 -0.25 -7.75
C LEU A 162 -13.21 -1.15 -8.13
N PRO A 163 -12.57 -0.92 -9.29
CA PRO A 163 -11.46 -1.75 -9.71
C PRO A 163 -10.32 -1.66 -8.70
N ASP A 164 -9.78 -2.78 -8.32
CA ASP A 164 -8.40 -2.82 -7.89
C ASP A 164 -7.56 -2.56 -9.15
N LYS A 165 -6.75 -1.52 -9.17
CA LYS A 165 -5.91 -1.18 -10.33
C LYS A 165 -5.15 -2.39 -10.85
N ARG A 166 -4.78 -3.29 -9.95
CA ARG A 166 -4.04 -4.50 -10.25
C ARG A 166 -4.87 -5.53 -11.02
N SER A 167 -6.21 -5.53 -10.88
CA SER A 167 -7.08 -6.49 -11.59
C SER A 167 -7.34 -6.13 -13.05
N THR A 168 -6.98 -4.92 -13.49
CA THR A 168 -7.20 -4.42 -14.87
C THR A 168 -5.88 -4.16 -15.62
N ALA A 169 -4.74 -4.51 -15.05
CA ALA A 169 -3.44 -4.31 -15.67
C ALA A 169 -3.22 -5.30 -16.82
N GLU A 170 -2.52 -4.85 -17.84
CA GLU A 170 -2.12 -5.66 -18.99
C GLU A 170 -0.85 -6.47 -18.71
N ALA A 171 -0.04 -5.99 -17.77
CA ALA A 171 1.21 -6.62 -17.34
C ALA A 171 1.47 -6.43 -15.84
N TYR A 172 2.20 -7.35 -15.25
CA TYR A 172 2.51 -7.38 -13.81
C TYR A 172 4.00 -7.54 -13.57
N VAL A 173 4.52 -6.79 -12.60
CA VAL A 173 5.93 -6.90 -12.17
C VAL A 173 6.03 -6.84 -10.66
N ALA A 174 7.05 -7.47 -10.09
CA ALA A 174 7.38 -7.34 -8.67
C ALA A 174 8.53 -6.36 -8.49
N LEU A 175 8.27 -5.23 -7.82
CA LEU A 175 9.31 -4.32 -7.35
C LEU A 175 9.81 -4.83 -6.00
N THR A 176 11.12 -5.04 -5.86
CA THR A 176 11.70 -5.62 -4.65
C THR A 176 12.84 -4.77 -4.11
N PHE A 177 12.95 -4.70 -2.79
CA PHE A 177 13.95 -3.89 -2.09
C PHE A 177 14.72 -4.74 -1.10
N ASP A 178 16.06 -4.74 -1.24
CA ASP A 178 16.97 -5.48 -0.38
C ASP A 178 17.62 -4.58 0.68
N ASP A 179 18.16 -5.20 1.72
CA ASP A 179 18.97 -4.58 2.80
C ASP A 179 18.21 -3.69 3.79
N GLY A 180 16.92 -3.42 3.58
CA GLY A 180 16.13 -2.57 4.46
C GLY A 180 15.84 -3.18 5.85
N PRO A 181 15.12 -2.45 6.68
CA PRO A 181 14.63 -1.07 6.50
C PRO A 181 15.71 0.01 6.73
N SER A 182 15.47 1.25 6.26
CA SER A 182 16.39 2.38 6.42
C SER A 182 15.73 3.66 6.98
N GLY A 183 14.73 3.51 7.83
CA GLY A 183 14.05 4.63 8.50
C GLY A 183 13.38 5.57 7.50
N ALA A 184 13.71 6.85 7.51
CA ALA A 184 13.03 7.88 6.73
C ALA A 184 13.00 7.63 5.20
N LEU A 185 13.96 6.90 4.64
CA LEU A 185 13.93 6.55 3.21
C LEU A 185 12.90 5.46 2.94
N THR A 186 12.83 4.44 3.80
CA THR A 186 11.78 3.41 3.70
C THR A 186 10.40 4.01 3.94
N GLU A 187 10.23 4.90 4.93
CA GLU A 187 8.96 5.60 5.17
C GLU A 187 8.52 6.39 3.93
N ARG A 188 9.43 7.16 3.32
CA ARG A 188 9.15 7.90 2.09
C ARG A 188 8.79 6.99 0.91
N LEU A 189 9.46 5.84 0.80
CA LEU A 189 9.14 4.84 -0.21
C LEU A 189 7.74 4.26 0.00
N LEU A 190 7.39 3.88 1.22
CA LEU A 190 6.06 3.36 1.56
C LEU A 190 4.96 4.38 1.27
N ASP A 191 5.18 5.65 1.63
CA ASP A 191 4.25 6.74 1.28
C ASP A 191 4.03 6.82 -0.24
N GLY A 192 5.12 6.80 -1.00
CA GLY A 192 5.05 6.89 -2.46
C GLY A 192 4.44 5.67 -3.14
N LEU A 193 4.66 4.45 -2.61
CA LEU A 193 4.03 3.21 -3.05
C LEU A 193 2.52 3.26 -2.81
N MET A 194 2.13 3.67 -1.61
CA MET A 194 0.73 3.80 -1.23
C MET A 194 -0.01 4.79 -2.13
N GLU A 195 0.54 5.98 -2.37
CA GLU A 195 -0.05 7.00 -3.25
C GLU A 195 -0.32 6.47 -4.67
N ARG A 196 0.53 5.56 -5.13
CA ARG A 196 0.46 4.96 -6.46
C ARG A 196 -0.36 3.68 -6.51
N GLY A 197 -0.87 3.20 -5.37
CA GLY A 197 -1.55 1.91 -5.25
C GLY A 197 -0.64 0.73 -5.61
N ALA A 198 0.67 0.90 -5.50
CA ALA A 198 1.68 -0.10 -5.80
C ALA A 198 2.01 -0.94 -4.56
N ARG A 199 2.26 -2.23 -4.76
CA ARG A 199 2.81 -3.12 -3.73
C ARG A 199 4.21 -3.54 -4.09
N ALA A 200 4.99 -3.91 -3.07
CA ALA A 200 6.36 -4.35 -3.22
C ALA A 200 6.70 -5.47 -2.23
N THR A 201 7.81 -6.17 -2.46
CA THR A 201 8.37 -7.14 -1.53
C THR A 201 9.68 -6.60 -0.98
N PHE A 202 9.84 -6.63 0.35
CA PHE A 202 11.01 -6.13 1.06
C PHE A 202 11.79 -7.29 1.67
N PHE A 203 13.01 -7.50 1.22
CA PHE A 203 13.93 -8.49 1.76
C PHE A 203 14.79 -7.84 2.85
N LEU A 204 14.46 -8.13 4.10
CA LEU A 204 14.96 -7.41 5.27
C LEU A 204 16.12 -8.13 5.94
N CYS A 205 17.11 -7.36 6.40
CA CYS A 205 18.19 -7.83 7.24
C CYS A 205 17.87 -7.65 8.73
N ASP A 206 18.07 -8.71 9.55
CA ASP A 206 17.72 -8.70 10.97
C ASP A 206 18.39 -7.58 11.76
N TYR A 207 19.67 -7.31 11.52
CA TYR A 207 20.42 -6.26 12.22
C TYR A 207 19.84 -4.84 12.03
N ARG A 208 18.93 -4.64 11.06
CA ARG A 208 18.23 -3.38 10.83
C ARG A 208 16.82 -3.35 11.40
N ILE A 209 16.16 -4.48 11.46
CA ILE A 209 14.73 -4.58 11.85
C ILE A 209 14.48 -3.94 13.22
N SER A 210 15.33 -4.26 14.22
CA SER A 210 15.18 -3.75 15.58
C SER A 210 15.37 -2.23 15.68
N SER A 211 16.19 -1.65 14.81
CA SER A 211 16.47 -0.21 14.79
C SER A 211 15.35 0.62 14.16
N PHE A 212 14.46 -0.01 13.37
CA PHE A 212 13.41 0.66 12.61
C PHE A 212 12.05 -0.04 12.78
N SER A 213 11.74 -0.46 14.01
CA SER A 213 10.51 -1.22 14.32
C SER A 213 9.21 -0.50 13.96
N SER A 214 9.19 0.85 13.95
CA SER A 214 8.03 1.65 13.55
C SER A 214 7.62 1.42 12.08
N VAL A 215 8.57 1.07 11.21
CA VAL A 215 8.30 0.80 9.80
C VAL A 215 7.68 -0.59 9.59
N MET A 216 7.99 -1.55 10.48
CA MET A 216 7.59 -2.94 10.32
C MET A 216 6.08 -3.15 10.29
N SER A 217 5.33 -2.42 11.12
CA SER A 217 3.87 -2.50 11.15
C SER A 217 3.22 -1.98 9.87
N ARG A 218 3.88 -1.04 9.16
CA ARG A 218 3.39 -0.45 7.92
C ARG A 218 3.42 -1.43 6.75
N TYR A 219 4.44 -2.27 6.65
CA TYR A 219 4.55 -3.21 5.53
C TYR A 219 3.29 -4.06 5.36
N ALA A 220 2.86 -4.74 6.44
CA ALA A 220 1.68 -5.59 6.41
C ALA A 220 0.39 -4.78 6.26
N ALA A 221 0.26 -3.66 6.99
CA ALA A 221 -0.94 -2.80 6.96
C ALA A 221 -1.18 -2.19 5.57
N GLU A 222 -0.11 -1.87 4.83
CA GLU A 222 -0.16 -1.28 3.49
C GLU A 222 -0.16 -2.35 2.38
N GLY A 223 -0.12 -3.64 2.75
CA GLY A 223 -0.24 -4.79 1.83
C GLY A 223 1.04 -5.14 1.10
N HIS A 224 2.20 -4.73 1.64
CA HIS A 224 3.51 -5.15 1.17
C HIS A 224 3.87 -6.52 1.74
N GLU A 225 4.76 -7.23 1.05
CA GLU A 225 5.31 -8.49 1.49
C GLU A 225 6.68 -8.28 2.15
N VAL A 226 6.89 -8.90 3.31
CA VAL A 226 8.19 -8.92 3.97
C VAL A 226 8.82 -10.30 3.84
N ALA A 227 10.11 -10.31 3.53
CA ALA A 227 10.88 -11.49 3.23
C ALA A 227 12.27 -11.43 3.88
N ASN A 228 12.95 -12.54 3.94
CA ASN A 228 14.23 -12.70 4.62
C ASN A 228 15.42 -12.35 3.71
N HIS A 229 16.35 -11.51 4.19
CA HIS A 229 17.64 -11.23 3.54
C HIS A 229 18.84 -11.59 4.42
N SER A 230 18.71 -12.59 5.28
CA SER A 230 19.66 -13.04 6.29
C SER A 230 19.85 -12.09 7.49
N ALA A 231 20.47 -12.58 8.54
CA ALA A 231 20.64 -11.80 9.77
C ALA A 231 21.65 -10.67 9.62
N THR A 232 22.81 -10.97 9.07
CA THR A 232 23.97 -10.06 9.04
C THR A 232 24.45 -9.74 7.62
N HIS A 233 23.65 -10.08 6.60
CA HIS A 233 24.03 -9.96 5.19
C HIS A 233 25.27 -10.83 4.83
N SER A 234 25.45 -11.96 5.51
CA SER A 234 26.57 -12.87 5.30
C SER A 234 26.41 -13.68 4.00
N GLN A 235 27.52 -14.09 3.40
CA GLN A 235 27.56 -15.01 2.25
C GLN A 235 27.12 -16.42 2.66
N LEU A 236 25.82 -16.72 2.54
CA LEU A 236 25.20 -17.97 3.03
C LEU A 236 25.89 -19.25 2.57
N PRO A 237 26.42 -19.37 1.31
CA PRO A 237 27.12 -20.59 0.87
C PRO A 237 28.40 -20.91 1.68
N SER A 238 28.99 -19.93 2.35
CA SER A 238 30.18 -20.12 3.20
C SER A 238 29.86 -20.68 4.57
N LEU A 239 28.58 -20.64 4.98
CA LEU A 239 28.10 -21.04 6.30
C LEU A 239 27.61 -22.50 6.30
N LYS A 240 27.66 -23.14 7.48
CA LYS A 240 27.22 -24.53 7.66
C LYS A 240 26.56 -24.71 9.02
N GLY A 241 25.66 -25.71 9.12
CA GLY A 241 25.02 -26.09 10.37
C GLY A 241 24.37 -24.90 11.09
N ASP A 242 24.65 -24.76 12.36
CA ASP A 242 24.03 -23.74 13.23
C ASP A 242 24.26 -22.31 12.73
N SER A 243 25.41 -22.01 12.11
CA SER A 243 25.68 -20.66 11.59
C SER A 243 24.77 -20.29 10.43
N LEU A 244 24.49 -21.23 9.52
CA LEU A 244 23.52 -20.99 8.43
C LEU A 244 22.09 -20.88 8.99
N SER A 245 21.76 -21.77 9.95
CA SER A 245 20.46 -21.73 10.61
C SER A 245 20.21 -20.40 11.31
N LEU A 246 21.17 -19.87 12.04
CA LEU A 246 21.04 -18.57 12.74
C LEU A 246 20.81 -17.41 11.78
N GLU A 247 21.50 -17.37 10.63
CA GLU A 247 21.29 -16.31 9.62
C GLU A 247 19.86 -16.30 9.05
N ILE A 248 19.23 -17.48 8.97
CA ILE A 248 17.86 -17.59 8.46
C ILE A 248 16.84 -17.40 9.59
N ASP A 249 16.99 -18.13 10.70
CA ASP A 249 15.96 -18.26 11.71
C ASP A 249 15.80 -17.00 12.55
N SER A 250 16.90 -16.28 12.90
CA SER A 250 16.79 -15.03 13.65
C SER A 250 15.99 -13.98 12.88
N THR A 251 16.25 -13.84 11.58
CA THR A 251 15.52 -12.92 10.72
C THR A 251 14.03 -13.30 10.59
N ASN A 252 13.74 -14.60 10.45
CA ASN A 252 12.36 -15.08 10.40
C ASN A 252 11.60 -14.75 11.69
N ILE A 253 12.24 -14.93 12.85
CA ILE A 253 11.67 -14.62 14.17
C ILE A 253 11.37 -13.12 14.27
N SER A 254 12.37 -12.27 13.99
CA SER A 254 12.23 -10.81 14.07
C SER A 254 11.12 -10.28 13.14
N ILE A 255 11.04 -10.80 11.91
CA ILE A 255 9.97 -10.44 10.98
C ILE A 255 8.61 -10.88 11.54
N ALA A 256 8.49 -12.14 11.99
CA ALA A 256 7.23 -12.66 12.49
C ALA A 256 6.72 -11.91 13.74
N GLU A 257 7.61 -11.55 14.66
CA GLU A 257 7.27 -10.81 15.87
C GLU A 257 6.76 -9.40 15.59
N LEU A 258 7.32 -8.70 14.60
CA LEU A 258 7.03 -7.30 14.34
C LEU A 258 5.99 -7.08 13.22
N SER A 259 5.89 -8.00 12.26
CA SER A 259 4.89 -7.91 11.17
C SER A 259 3.66 -8.79 11.39
N GLY A 260 3.73 -9.73 12.34
CA GLY A 260 2.66 -10.71 12.56
C GLY A 260 2.61 -11.83 11.51
N THR A 261 3.57 -11.89 10.58
CA THR A 261 3.58 -12.87 9.47
C THR A 261 4.96 -13.51 9.34
N SER A 262 5.03 -14.83 9.35
CA SER A 262 6.29 -15.55 9.09
C SER A 262 6.66 -15.48 7.60
N PRO A 263 7.88 -15.09 7.23
CA PRO A 263 8.28 -15.02 5.84
C PRO A 263 8.41 -16.44 5.23
N THR A 264 7.96 -16.58 3.99
CA THR A 264 8.08 -17.80 3.19
C THR A 264 9.09 -17.66 2.05
N LEU A 265 9.64 -16.45 1.89
CA LEU A 265 10.62 -16.11 0.87
C LEU A 265 11.94 -15.69 1.51
N LEU A 266 13.04 -16.09 0.86
CA LEU A 266 14.37 -15.61 1.17
C LEU A 266 15.09 -15.22 -0.12
N ARG A 267 15.77 -14.09 -0.10
CA ARG A 267 16.77 -13.73 -1.11
C ARG A 267 18.16 -13.81 -0.47
N PRO A 268 19.07 -14.64 -0.99
CA PRO A 268 20.41 -14.73 -0.41
C PRO A 268 21.22 -13.47 -0.73
N PRO A 269 21.99 -12.93 0.25
CA PRO A 269 22.87 -11.78 0.04
C PRO A 269 23.77 -11.93 -1.19
N GLY A 270 23.78 -10.89 -2.05
CA GLY A 270 24.51 -10.89 -3.31
C GLY A 270 24.09 -11.97 -4.30
N GLY A 271 22.93 -12.58 -4.12
CA GLY A 271 22.41 -13.65 -4.98
C GLY A 271 23.14 -14.97 -4.83
N ALA A 272 23.95 -15.17 -3.77
CA ALA A 272 24.78 -16.34 -3.62
C ALA A 272 24.07 -17.48 -2.88
N TYR A 273 23.89 -18.63 -3.55
CA TYR A 273 23.31 -19.83 -2.95
C TYR A 273 24.04 -21.11 -3.43
N ASN A 274 23.81 -22.20 -2.75
CA ASN A 274 24.23 -23.55 -3.10
C ASN A 274 23.21 -24.58 -2.58
N ASP A 275 23.40 -25.85 -2.84
CA ASP A 275 22.50 -26.94 -2.44
C ASP A 275 22.23 -26.96 -0.92
N ASN A 276 23.21 -26.60 -0.08
CA ASN A 276 23.03 -26.55 1.37
C ASN A 276 22.09 -25.42 1.77
N VAL A 277 22.20 -24.25 1.12
CA VAL A 277 21.28 -23.12 1.33
C VAL A 277 19.87 -23.50 0.88
N LEU A 278 19.73 -24.04 -0.32
CA LEU A 278 18.42 -24.44 -0.84
C LEU A 278 17.76 -25.52 0.02
N LYS A 279 18.56 -26.48 0.53
CA LYS A 279 18.06 -27.47 1.48
C LYS A 279 17.60 -26.82 2.78
N ALA A 280 18.37 -25.90 3.33
CA ALA A 280 18.01 -25.19 4.57
C ALA A 280 16.72 -24.39 4.39
N LEU A 281 16.48 -23.79 3.21
CA LEU A 281 15.22 -23.12 2.88
C LEU A 281 14.07 -24.12 2.74
N SER A 282 14.30 -25.24 2.05
CA SER A 282 13.30 -26.30 1.89
C SER A 282 12.84 -26.85 3.23
N ASP A 283 13.77 -27.10 4.16
CA ASP A 283 13.47 -27.60 5.50
C ASP A 283 12.60 -26.61 6.34
N ARG A 284 12.54 -25.33 5.92
CA ARG A 284 11.76 -24.24 6.55
C ARG A 284 10.52 -23.84 5.77
N GLY A 285 10.20 -24.52 4.69
CA GLY A 285 9.08 -24.16 3.83
C GLY A 285 9.29 -22.88 3.03
N MET A 286 10.55 -22.47 2.80
CA MET A 286 10.89 -21.20 2.14
C MET A 286 11.36 -21.39 0.71
N SER A 287 11.04 -20.45 -0.17
CA SER A 287 11.52 -20.37 -1.55
C SER A 287 12.64 -19.34 -1.71
N CYS A 288 13.57 -19.61 -2.62
CA CYS A 288 14.67 -18.70 -2.96
C CYS A 288 14.23 -17.76 -4.09
N ILE A 289 14.24 -16.46 -3.84
CA ILE A 289 13.85 -15.45 -4.82
C ILE A 289 15.06 -14.65 -5.28
N MET A 290 15.29 -14.68 -6.58
CA MET A 290 16.30 -13.89 -7.26
C MET A 290 15.64 -12.70 -7.98
N TRP A 291 16.22 -12.21 -9.04
CA TRP A 291 15.71 -11.13 -9.88
C TRP A 291 16.06 -11.36 -11.35
N SER A 292 15.29 -10.76 -12.23
CA SER A 292 15.52 -10.75 -13.68
C SER A 292 15.93 -9.38 -14.20
N VAL A 293 15.67 -8.31 -13.42
CA VAL A 293 16.09 -6.94 -13.77
C VAL A 293 16.95 -6.38 -12.64
N ASP A 294 18.22 -6.10 -12.93
CA ASP A 294 19.18 -5.45 -12.03
C ASP A 294 19.62 -4.09 -12.62
N PRO A 295 19.08 -2.98 -12.16
CA PRO A 295 19.48 -1.66 -12.63
C PRO A 295 20.81 -1.18 -12.03
N MET A 296 21.41 -1.93 -11.10
CA MET A 296 22.62 -1.58 -10.37
C MET A 296 22.51 -0.22 -9.65
N ASP A 297 21.40 0.01 -8.96
CA ASP A 297 21.09 1.27 -8.27
C ASP A 297 22.12 1.62 -7.20
N TRP A 298 22.55 0.62 -6.43
CA TRP A 298 23.62 0.71 -5.40
C TRP A 298 24.97 1.19 -5.97
N LYS A 299 25.23 0.94 -7.25
CA LYS A 299 26.48 1.29 -7.93
C LYS A 299 26.39 2.66 -8.63
N HIS A 300 25.25 2.92 -9.25
CA HIS A 300 25.11 4.10 -10.10
C HIS A 300 24.77 5.36 -9.31
N LEU A 301 24.00 5.24 -8.22
CA LEU A 301 23.52 6.34 -7.40
C LEU A 301 22.99 7.53 -8.25
N ASN A 302 22.30 7.21 -9.34
CA ASN A 302 21.78 8.15 -10.33
C ASN A 302 20.37 7.73 -10.75
N THR A 303 19.36 8.47 -10.30
CA THR A 303 17.95 8.21 -10.53
C THR A 303 17.62 7.96 -12.00
N LYS A 304 17.99 8.87 -12.89
CA LYS A 304 17.70 8.76 -14.34
C LYS A 304 18.30 7.52 -14.98
N LYS A 305 19.52 7.15 -14.59
CA LYS A 305 20.17 5.95 -15.12
C LYS A 305 19.46 4.68 -14.65
N VAL A 306 19.08 4.63 -13.38
CA VAL A 306 18.32 3.51 -12.80
C VAL A 306 16.96 3.37 -13.48
N VAL A 307 16.21 4.47 -13.62
CA VAL A 307 14.93 4.50 -14.33
C VAL A 307 15.08 3.99 -15.77
N ASN A 308 16.03 4.54 -16.54
CA ASN A 308 16.24 4.12 -17.92
C ASN A 308 16.59 2.63 -18.05
N ASN A 309 17.44 2.11 -17.14
CA ASN A 309 17.81 0.69 -17.12
C ASN A 309 16.59 -0.19 -16.89
N ILE A 310 15.71 0.16 -15.95
CA ILE A 310 14.50 -0.60 -15.67
C ILE A 310 13.52 -0.51 -16.85
N VAL A 311 13.13 0.70 -17.24
CA VAL A 311 12.08 0.92 -18.25
C VAL A 311 12.44 0.32 -19.60
N SER A 312 13.74 0.29 -19.96
CA SER A 312 14.20 -0.28 -21.24
C SER A 312 14.31 -1.82 -21.26
N THR A 313 14.25 -2.48 -20.11
CA THR A 313 14.51 -3.94 -20.01
C THR A 313 13.36 -4.75 -19.43
N VAL A 314 12.53 -4.09 -18.63
CA VAL A 314 11.44 -4.75 -17.91
C VAL A 314 10.36 -5.30 -18.85
N SER A 315 9.84 -6.45 -18.52
CA SER A 315 8.70 -7.07 -19.19
C SER A 315 7.78 -7.77 -18.19
N ASP A 316 6.61 -8.16 -18.63
CA ASP A 316 5.60 -8.83 -17.81
C ASP A 316 6.17 -10.08 -17.13
N GLY A 317 5.95 -10.21 -15.83
CA GLY A 317 6.46 -11.30 -14.99
C GLY A 317 7.84 -11.08 -14.41
N ASP A 318 8.50 -9.93 -14.64
CA ASP A 318 9.83 -9.66 -14.11
C ASP A 318 9.82 -9.32 -12.61
N ILE A 319 10.94 -9.69 -11.95
CA ILE A 319 11.29 -9.28 -10.59
C ILE A 319 12.43 -8.27 -10.68
N ILE A 320 12.20 -7.06 -10.17
CA ILE A 320 13.13 -5.92 -10.24
C ILE A 320 13.84 -5.76 -8.89
N LEU A 321 15.17 -5.77 -8.89
CA LEU A 321 16.01 -5.52 -7.72
C LEU A 321 16.27 -4.04 -7.53
N LEU A 322 16.04 -3.55 -6.32
CA LEU A 322 16.44 -2.21 -5.84
C LEU A 322 16.85 -2.29 -4.35
N HIS A 323 17.32 -1.16 -3.82
CA HIS A 323 17.67 -1.02 -2.40
C HIS A 323 17.09 0.30 -1.86
N ASP A 324 16.36 0.25 -0.75
CA ASP A 324 15.79 1.44 -0.11
C ASP A 324 16.75 2.20 0.80
N LEU A 325 18.04 1.93 0.64
CA LEU A 325 19.14 2.57 1.38
C LEU A 325 19.59 3.90 0.77
N TYR A 326 19.20 4.18 -0.47
CA TYR A 326 19.66 5.35 -1.24
C TYR A 326 18.48 6.20 -1.69
N SER A 327 18.56 7.51 -1.47
CA SER A 327 17.50 8.44 -1.93
C SER A 327 17.28 8.36 -3.44
N THR A 328 18.35 8.17 -4.21
CA THR A 328 18.30 8.02 -5.67
C THR A 328 17.55 6.76 -6.12
N SER A 329 17.64 5.67 -5.35
CA SER A 329 16.90 4.43 -5.62
C SER A 329 15.41 4.59 -5.31
N VAL A 330 15.09 5.25 -4.20
CA VAL A 330 13.69 5.56 -3.84
C VAL A 330 13.06 6.47 -4.90
N ASP A 331 13.76 7.55 -5.32
CA ASP A 331 13.29 8.42 -6.38
C ASP A 331 13.07 7.67 -7.70
N ALA A 332 14.00 6.77 -8.05
CA ALA A 332 13.90 5.95 -9.25
C ALA A 332 12.72 4.97 -9.19
N ALA A 333 12.51 4.32 -8.05
CA ALA A 333 11.39 3.41 -7.87
C ALA A 333 10.04 4.12 -8.11
N LEU A 334 9.86 5.30 -7.52
CA LEU A 334 8.62 6.07 -7.65
C LEU A 334 8.41 6.57 -9.10
N GLU A 335 9.47 7.02 -9.78
CA GLU A 335 9.42 7.43 -11.18
C GLU A 335 9.12 6.24 -12.12
N VAL A 336 9.72 5.07 -11.85
CA VAL A 336 9.44 3.82 -12.60
C VAL A 336 7.98 3.41 -12.45
N ILE A 337 7.42 3.51 -11.25
CA ILE A 337 6.01 3.20 -11.04
C ILE A 337 5.11 4.11 -11.87
N ASP A 338 5.39 5.41 -11.89
CA ASP A 338 4.60 6.36 -12.68
C ASP A 338 4.66 6.02 -14.17
N ILE A 339 5.86 5.82 -14.73
CA ILE A 339 6.06 5.52 -16.16
C ILE A 339 5.41 4.19 -16.54
N LEU A 340 5.70 3.11 -15.81
CA LEU A 340 5.21 1.78 -16.19
C LEU A 340 3.69 1.64 -15.95
N THR A 341 3.15 2.37 -14.98
CA THR A 341 1.70 2.44 -14.78
C THR A 341 0.99 3.04 -15.99
N GLU A 342 1.54 4.10 -16.61
CA GLU A 342 1.01 4.68 -17.85
C GLU A 342 1.11 3.70 -19.03
N GLN A 343 2.05 2.75 -18.97
CA GLN A 343 2.22 1.66 -19.94
C GLN A 343 1.35 0.42 -19.65
N GLY A 344 0.43 0.48 -18.67
CA GLY A 344 -0.48 -0.62 -18.35
C GLY A 344 0.05 -1.65 -17.35
N TYR A 345 1.21 -1.40 -16.72
CA TYR A 345 1.75 -2.29 -15.67
C TYR A 345 1.11 -2.06 -14.31
N ALA A 346 0.95 -3.15 -13.55
CA ALA A 346 0.68 -3.10 -12.12
C ALA A 346 1.85 -3.67 -11.31
N PHE A 347 2.06 -3.08 -10.14
CA PHE A 347 3.09 -3.48 -9.19
C PHE A 347 2.47 -4.32 -8.08
N VAL A 348 2.93 -5.55 -7.96
CA VAL A 348 2.43 -6.55 -7.01
C VAL A 348 3.58 -7.15 -6.20
N THR A 349 3.27 -7.85 -5.11
CA THR A 349 4.30 -8.59 -4.37
C THR A 349 4.80 -9.80 -5.17
N VAL A 350 5.94 -10.37 -4.78
CA VAL A 350 6.49 -11.57 -5.43
C VAL A 350 5.50 -12.73 -5.36
N SER A 351 4.88 -12.95 -4.21
CA SER A 351 3.87 -14.02 -4.05
C SER A 351 2.61 -13.76 -4.87
N GLU A 352 2.15 -12.51 -4.94
CA GLU A 352 1.02 -12.12 -5.81
C GLU A 352 1.39 -12.34 -7.29
N LEU A 353 2.61 -11.95 -7.72
CA LEU A 353 3.07 -12.15 -9.09
C LEU A 353 3.11 -13.62 -9.48
N ALA A 354 3.68 -14.46 -8.61
CA ALA A 354 3.68 -15.91 -8.81
C ALA A 354 2.26 -16.44 -9.00
N HIS A 355 1.34 -16.09 -8.10
CA HIS A 355 -0.06 -16.52 -8.17
C HIS A 355 -0.76 -16.05 -9.45
N ILE A 356 -0.61 -14.77 -9.84
CA ILE A 356 -1.21 -14.20 -11.07
C ILE A 356 -0.72 -14.94 -12.31
N LYS A 357 0.55 -15.34 -12.30
CA LYS A 357 1.18 -16.08 -13.40
C LYS A 357 0.97 -17.60 -13.33
N GLY A 358 0.21 -18.08 -12.35
CA GLY A 358 -0.11 -19.52 -12.22
C GLY A 358 1.01 -20.38 -11.66
N TYR A 359 1.98 -19.76 -10.97
CA TYR A 359 3.06 -20.49 -10.29
C TYR A 359 2.71 -20.77 -8.84
N GLU A 360 3.01 -22.00 -8.39
CA GLU A 360 3.06 -22.36 -6.98
C GLU A 360 4.52 -22.33 -6.51
N LEU A 361 4.79 -21.49 -5.49
CA LEU A 361 6.12 -21.39 -4.91
C LEU A 361 6.45 -22.65 -4.11
N SER A 362 7.49 -23.36 -4.51
CA SER A 362 7.91 -24.61 -3.89
C SER A 362 9.13 -24.38 -2.99
N PRO A 363 9.13 -24.91 -1.75
CA PRO A 363 10.27 -24.80 -0.83
C PRO A 363 11.58 -25.30 -1.44
N GLY A 364 12.66 -24.55 -1.26
CA GLY A 364 13.98 -24.85 -1.81
C GLY A 364 14.15 -24.59 -3.31
N SER A 365 13.09 -24.18 -4.01
CA SER A 365 13.16 -23.81 -5.43
C SER A 365 13.61 -22.36 -5.61
N VAL A 366 14.24 -22.08 -6.76
CA VAL A 366 14.79 -20.77 -7.11
C VAL A 366 13.98 -20.14 -8.22
N TYR A 367 13.57 -18.87 -8.02
CA TYR A 367 12.78 -18.12 -8.99
C TYR A 367 13.46 -16.80 -9.33
N TYR A 368 13.60 -16.51 -10.63
CA TYR A 368 14.16 -15.25 -11.14
C TYR A 368 13.08 -14.33 -11.73
N SER A 369 12.01 -14.90 -12.23
CA SER A 369 10.83 -14.25 -12.82
C SER A 369 9.68 -15.24 -12.92
N PHE A 370 8.49 -14.77 -13.29
CA PHE A 370 7.29 -15.58 -13.52
C PHE A 370 6.71 -15.29 -14.91
N LYS A 371 7.37 -15.77 -15.95
CA LYS A 371 6.99 -15.55 -17.37
C LYS A 371 6.29 -16.75 -17.97
#